data_25f383f012cd665d09452ba2cb220242
#
_entry.id   25f383f012cd665d09452ba2cb220242
#
_cell.length_a   1.000
_cell.length_b   1.000
_cell.length_c   1.000
_cell.angle_alpha   90.00
_cell.angle_beta   90.00
_cell.angle_gamma   90.00
#
_symmetry.space_group_name_H-M   'P 1'
#
loop_
_entity.id
_entity.type
_entity.pdbx_description
1 polymer ?
#
loop_
_entity_poly.entity_id
_entity_poly.type
_entity_poly.pdbx_seq_one_letter_code
_entity_poly.pdbx_strand_id
1 'polypeptide(L)'
;GNVFGEIDTLKNLTFKATFSRDYASSQGRSYSPLIYVYNPDVEGGKERLTERESVNQSKSTSLAAQSDYVLTYLGQFGNHGLTLTAGLTTNYNESSSLSGGRSQLAGYGILVGDDPDRWWLSTIDDVSTATNGGSQSDRFTMSYLFRALYNYKNRYLLNASFRRDG
;
A
#
# COMPACT_ATOMS: atom_id res chain seq x y z
N GLY A 1 11.22 -6.60 0.04
CA GLY A 1 12.27 -7.64 -0.05
C GLY A 1 11.67 -9.04 -0.02
N ASN A 2 12.28 -9.98 -0.73
CA ASN A 2 11.83 -11.37 -0.81
C ASN A 2 12.89 -12.31 -0.26
N VAL A 3 12.46 -13.31 0.53
CA VAL A 3 13.30 -14.40 1.01
C VAL A 3 12.58 -15.71 0.68
N PHE A 4 13.30 -16.70 0.18
CA PHE A 4 12.75 -18.02 -0.04
C PHE A 4 13.67 -19.10 0.51
N GLY A 5 13.10 -20.23 0.90
CA GLY A 5 13.80 -21.45 1.27
C GLY A 5 13.15 -22.63 0.58
N GLU A 6 13.96 -23.57 0.10
CA GLU A 6 13.52 -24.83 -0.47
C GLU A 6 14.25 -25.97 0.21
N ILE A 7 13.54 -27.01 0.61
CA ILE A 7 14.08 -28.16 1.32
C ILE A 7 13.51 -29.44 0.68
N ASP A 8 14.38 -30.30 0.24
CA ASP A 8 14.03 -31.67 -0.14
C ASP A 8 13.92 -32.52 1.12
N THR A 9 12.69 -32.72 1.59
CA THR A 9 12.41 -33.38 2.88
C THR A 9 12.51 -34.88 2.81
N LEU A 10 12.12 -35.47 1.67
CA LEU A 10 12.16 -36.91 1.43
C LEU A 10 12.43 -37.15 -0.05
N LYS A 11 12.79 -38.42 -0.41
CA LYS A 11 12.89 -38.78 -1.80
C LYS A 11 11.57 -38.46 -2.53
N ASN A 12 11.63 -37.61 -3.54
CA ASN A 12 10.48 -37.17 -4.35
C ASN A 12 9.49 -36.16 -3.66
N LEU A 13 9.82 -35.60 -2.51
CA LEU A 13 8.99 -34.62 -1.81
C LEU A 13 9.79 -33.35 -1.56
N THR A 14 9.37 -32.26 -2.17
CA THR A 14 9.99 -30.91 -2.02
C THR A 14 9.04 -29.98 -1.33
N PHE A 15 9.53 -29.28 -0.31
CA PHE A 15 8.83 -28.20 0.36
C PHE A 15 9.52 -26.87 0.04
N LYS A 16 8.74 -25.89 -0.41
CA LYS A 16 9.22 -24.53 -0.68
C LYS A 16 8.40 -23.52 0.14
N ALA A 17 9.09 -22.67 0.85
CA ALA A 17 8.50 -21.53 1.53
C ALA A 17 9.07 -20.23 0.94
N THR A 18 8.20 -19.27 0.65
CA THR A 18 8.57 -17.95 0.16
C THR A 18 7.91 -16.88 1.02
N PHE A 19 8.68 -15.89 1.44
CA PHE A 19 8.19 -14.75 2.19
C PHE A 19 8.55 -13.48 1.45
N SER A 20 7.57 -12.60 1.30
CA SER A 20 7.77 -11.26 0.74
C SER A 20 7.21 -10.21 1.68
N ARG A 21 7.87 -9.07 1.74
CA ARG A 21 7.41 -7.91 2.50
C ARG A 21 7.78 -6.63 1.76
N ASP A 22 6.77 -5.82 1.50
CA ASP A 22 6.91 -4.51 0.89
C ASP A 22 6.32 -3.46 1.84
N TYR A 23 7.07 -2.41 2.06
CA TYR A 23 6.70 -1.27 2.88
C TYR A 23 6.91 0.02 2.09
N ALA A 24 5.89 0.85 2.05
CA ALA A 24 5.97 2.18 1.47
C ALA A 24 5.48 3.22 2.48
N SER A 25 6.14 4.37 2.47
CA SER A 25 5.74 5.54 3.26
C SER A 25 5.84 6.76 2.37
N SER A 26 4.80 7.56 2.35
CA SER A 26 4.79 8.84 1.66
C SER A 26 4.37 9.96 2.60
N GLN A 27 4.94 11.14 2.36
CA GLN A 27 4.60 12.36 3.07
C GLN A 27 4.36 13.45 2.06
N GLY A 28 3.30 14.24 2.27
CA GLY A 28 2.96 15.37 1.44
C GLY A 28 2.76 16.63 2.28
N ARG A 29 3.12 17.77 1.72
CA ARG A 29 2.82 19.09 2.25
C ARG A 29 2.28 19.93 1.10
N SER A 30 1.29 20.75 1.37
CA SER A 30 0.75 21.70 0.41
C SER A 30 0.43 23.02 1.09
N TYR A 31 0.57 24.07 0.34
CA TYR A 31 0.26 25.43 0.73
C TYR A 31 -0.72 26.03 -0.26
N SER A 32 -1.72 26.71 0.26
CA SER A 32 -2.68 27.50 -0.52
C SER A 32 -2.51 28.97 -0.13
N PRO A 33 -1.97 29.79 -1.03
CA PRO A 33 -1.69 31.21 -0.73
C PRO A 33 -2.94 32.07 -0.75
N LEU A 34 -2.81 33.29 -0.23
CA LEU A 34 -3.77 34.35 -0.48
C LEU A 34 -3.67 34.79 -1.94
N ILE A 35 -4.78 34.77 -2.64
CA ILE A 35 -4.86 35.19 -4.04
C ILE A 35 -5.39 36.60 -4.10
N TYR A 36 -4.72 37.48 -4.86
CA TYR A 36 -5.12 38.84 -5.13
C TYR A 36 -5.35 39.01 -6.63
N VAL A 37 -6.38 39.73 -6.98
CA VAL A 37 -6.69 40.17 -8.35
C VAL A 37 -6.55 41.68 -8.47
N TYR A 38 -6.23 42.14 -9.67
CA TYR A 38 -6.24 43.56 -9.95
C TYR A 38 -7.68 44.05 -10.17
N ASN A 39 -8.13 45.00 -9.38
CA ASN A 39 -9.41 45.68 -9.55
C ASN A 39 -9.18 47.18 -9.60
N PRO A 40 -9.41 47.86 -10.75
CA PRO A 40 -9.19 49.30 -10.89
C PRO A 40 -10.13 50.14 -10.03
N ASP A 41 -11.26 49.59 -9.56
CA ASP A 41 -12.26 50.29 -8.75
C ASP A 41 -11.92 50.32 -7.23
N VAL A 42 -10.85 49.58 -6.84
CA VAL A 42 -10.38 49.51 -5.46
C VAL A 42 -9.13 50.40 -5.30
N GLU A 43 -9.08 51.20 -4.22
CA GLU A 43 -7.90 51.96 -3.89
C GLU A 43 -6.67 51.08 -3.73
N GLY A 44 -5.60 51.37 -4.48
CA GLY A 44 -4.39 50.52 -4.58
C GLY A 44 -4.51 49.38 -5.56
N GLY A 45 -5.63 49.18 -6.25
CA GLY A 45 -5.78 48.24 -7.38
C GLY A 45 -5.68 46.73 -7.02
N LYS A 46 -5.68 46.40 -5.71
CA LYS A 46 -5.59 45.00 -5.25
C LYS A 46 -6.86 44.61 -4.51
N GLU A 47 -7.58 43.66 -5.04
CA GLU A 47 -8.70 43.02 -4.37
C GLU A 47 -8.30 41.58 -3.98
N ARG A 48 -8.60 41.18 -2.75
CA ARG A 48 -8.30 39.89 -2.23
C ARG A 48 -9.41 38.89 -2.64
N LEU A 49 -9.03 37.83 -3.38
CA LEU A 49 -9.95 36.80 -3.83
C LEU A 49 -10.13 35.69 -2.80
N THR A 50 -9.08 35.37 -2.03
CA THR A 50 -9.14 34.37 -0.96
C THR A 50 -8.85 35.05 0.38
N GLU A 51 -9.65 34.74 1.40
CA GLU A 51 -9.51 35.36 2.71
C GLU A 51 -8.47 34.70 3.61
N ARG A 52 -8.18 33.41 3.34
CA ARG A 52 -7.31 32.60 4.17
C ARG A 52 -6.22 31.98 3.34
N GLU A 53 -5.03 31.91 3.90
CA GLU A 53 -4.00 30.98 3.48
C GLU A 53 -4.10 29.70 4.30
N SER A 54 -3.63 28.58 3.76
CA SER A 54 -3.68 27.30 4.46
C SER A 54 -2.48 26.43 4.18
N VAL A 55 -2.12 25.61 5.16
CA VAL A 55 -1.13 24.55 5.05
C VAL A 55 -1.78 23.21 5.37
N ASN A 56 -1.53 22.23 4.55
CA ASN A 56 -1.96 20.86 4.79
C ASN A 56 -0.74 19.94 4.78
N GLN A 57 -0.77 18.96 5.68
CA GLN A 57 0.22 17.89 5.76
C GLN A 57 -0.46 16.53 5.74
N SER A 58 0.14 15.58 5.07
CA SER A 58 -0.35 14.20 5.05
C SER A 58 0.81 13.22 5.16
N LYS A 59 0.52 12.09 5.79
CA LYS A 59 1.41 10.94 5.82
C LYS A 59 0.59 9.69 5.56
N SER A 60 1.05 8.85 4.65
CA SER A 60 0.47 7.53 4.43
C SER A 60 1.53 6.46 4.50
N THR A 61 1.15 5.31 5.01
CA THR A 61 1.99 4.11 5.05
C THR A 61 1.21 2.93 4.51
N SER A 62 1.90 2.04 3.82
CA SER A 62 1.35 0.77 3.39
C SER A 62 2.34 -0.35 3.65
N LEU A 63 1.82 -1.47 4.09
CA LEU A 63 2.55 -2.70 4.31
C LEU A 63 1.83 -3.81 3.54
N ALA A 64 2.55 -4.53 2.69
CA ALA A 64 2.09 -5.76 2.08
C ALA A 64 3.05 -6.89 2.48
N ALA A 65 2.50 -7.98 2.99
CA ALA A 65 3.25 -9.18 3.35
C ALA A 65 2.57 -10.40 2.75
N GLN A 66 3.35 -11.27 2.11
CA GLN A 66 2.88 -12.52 1.53
C GLN A 66 3.74 -13.67 2.00
N SER A 67 3.09 -14.78 2.30
CA SER A 67 3.76 -16.05 2.58
C SER A 67 3.17 -17.14 1.70
N ASP A 68 4.03 -17.84 0.98
CA ASP A 68 3.65 -18.97 0.14
C ASP A 68 4.34 -20.23 0.66
N TYR A 69 3.58 -21.26 0.84
CA TYR A 69 4.05 -22.59 1.22
C TYR A 69 3.58 -23.57 0.15
N VAL A 70 4.52 -24.25 -0.47
CA VAL A 70 4.25 -25.21 -1.55
C VAL A 70 4.91 -26.53 -1.24
N LEU A 71 4.12 -27.58 -1.25
CA LEU A 71 4.56 -28.96 -1.13
C LEU A 71 4.34 -29.67 -2.47
N THR A 72 5.39 -30.23 -3.02
CA THR A 72 5.35 -30.96 -4.30
C THR A 72 5.84 -32.38 -4.11
N TYR A 73 5.04 -33.33 -4.55
CA TYR A 73 5.41 -34.76 -4.61
C TYR A 73 5.51 -35.22 -6.04
N LEU A 74 6.62 -35.92 -6.38
CA LEU A 74 6.88 -36.48 -7.66
C LEU A 74 6.98 -38.03 -7.53
N GLY A 75 5.95 -38.74 -7.99
CA GLY A 75 5.89 -40.20 -7.96
C GLY A 75 6.07 -40.79 -9.34
N GLN A 76 6.92 -41.80 -9.45
CA GLN A 76 7.08 -42.63 -10.67
C GLN A 76 6.88 -44.09 -10.28
N PHE A 77 5.86 -44.74 -10.85
CA PHE A 77 5.47 -46.11 -10.54
C PHE A 77 5.37 -46.90 -11.86
N GLY A 78 6.48 -47.44 -12.33
CA GLY A 78 6.54 -48.09 -13.63
C GLY A 78 6.15 -47.12 -14.77
N ASN A 79 5.02 -47.38 -15.43
CA ASN A 79 4.52 -46.55 -16.54
C ASN A 79 3.64 -45.38 -16.07
N HIS A 80 3.48 -45.19 -14.76
CA HIS A 80 2.64 -44.14 -14.14
C HIS A 80 3.50 -43.05 -13.55
N GLY A 81 3.29 -41.79 -13.98
CA GLY A 81 3.87 -40.59 -13.40
C GLY A 81 2.79 -39.80 -12.66
N LEU A 82 3.07 -39.37 -11.43
CA LEU A 82 2.17 -38.60 -10.62
C LEU A 82 2.90 -37.40 -10.05
N THR A 83 2.37 -36.19 -10.28
CA THR A 83 2.81 -34.96 -9.60
C THR A 83 1.64 -34.41 -8.80
N LEU A 84 1.82 -34.29 -7.49
CA LEU A 84 0.88 -33.64 -6.59
C LEU A 84 1.49 -32.37 -6.07
N THR A 85 0.72 -31.27 -6.09
CA THR A 85 1.11 -30.00 -5.51
C THR A 85 0.03 -29.54 -4.56
N ALA A 86 0.41 -29.21 -3.33
CA ALA A 86 -0.44 -28.53 -2.36
C ALA A 86 0.20 -27.18 -2.03
N GLY A 87 -0.59 -26.12 -2.05
CA GLY A 87 -0.13 -24.76 -1.80
C GLY A 87 -1.02 -24.05 -0.79
N LEU A 88 -0.40 -23.24 0.05
CA LEU A 88 -1.03 -22.29 0.94
C LEU A 88 -0.39 -20.91 0.70
N THR A 89 -1.21 -19.94 0.36
CA THR A 89 -0.80 -18.54 0.22
C THR A 89 -1.54 -17.69 1.24
N THR A 90 -0.83 -16.89 2.00
CA THR A 90 -1.41 -15.88 2.88
C THR A 90 -0.95 -14.51 2.43
N ASN A 91 -1.88 -13.54 2.40
CA ASN A 91 -1.58 -12.14 2.11
C ASN A 91 -2.12 -11.29 3.25
N TYR A 92 -1.28 -10.40 3.73
CA TYR A 92 -1.63 -9.35 4.68
C TYR A 92 -1.31 -8.00 4.06
N ASN A 93 -2.31 -7.12 4.02
CA ASN A 93 -2.17 -5.76 3.55
C ASN A 93 -2.67 -4.83 4.65
N GLU A 94 -1.88 -3.85 4.99
CA GLU A 94 -2.22 -2.79 5.93
C GLU A 94 -1.97 -1.45 5.26
N SER A 95 -2.88 -0.51 5.44
CA SER A 95 -2.71 0.87 5.01
C SER A 95 -3.17 1.81 6.11
N SER A 96 -2.42 2.87 6.33
CA SER A 96 -2.80 3.94 7.24
C SER A 96 -2.54 5.29 6.63
N SER A 97 -3.38 6.27 6.98
CA SER A 97 -3.22 7.65 6.58
C SER A 97 -3.48 8.57 7.76
N LEU A 98 -2.72 9.63 7.84
CA LEU A 98 -2.91 10.74 8.77
C LEU A 98 -2.77 12.05 8.00
N SER A 99 -3.69 12.97 8.21
CA SER A 99 -3.64 14.30 7.62
C SER A 99 -4.00 15.36 8.64
N GLY A 100 -3.48 16.54 8.46
CA GLY A 100 -3.82 17.71 9.25
C GLY A 100 -3.76 18.96 8.40
N GLY A 101 -4.56 19.95 8.75
CA GLY A 101 -4.62 21.24 8.08
C GLY A 101 -4.76 22.38 9.11
N ARG A 102 -4.24 23.54 8.75
CA ARG A 102 -4.51 24.82 9.43
C ARG A 102 -4.64 25.92 8.41
N SER A 103 -5.42 26.93 8.75
CA SER A 103 -5.57 28.13 7.93
C SER A 103 -5.59 29.38 8.81
N GLN A 104 -5.19 30.53 8.27
CA GLN A 104 -5.26 31.79 8.93
C GLN A 104 -5.77 32.90 8.01
N LEU A 105 -6.42 33.90 8.58
CA LEU A 105 -6.81 35.10 7.85
C LEU A 105 -5.59 35.96 7.52
N ALA A 106 -5.66 36.69 6.43
CA ALA A 106 -4.66 37.70 6.13
C ALA A 106 -4.53 38.71 7.30
N GLY A 107 -3.29 38.90 7.76
CA GLY A 107 -2.99 39.79 8.89
C GLY A 107 -3.15 39.16 10.27
N TYR A 108 -3.51 37.90 10.39
CA TYR A 108 -3.58 37.21 11.68
C TYR A 108 -2.21 36.84 12.24
N GLY A 109 -1.24 36.62 11.42
CA GLY A 109 0.12 36.29 11.81
C GLY A 109 1.11 36.58 10.70
N ILE A 110 2.26 35.94 10.74
CA ILE A 110 3.25 36.04 9.65
C ILE A 110 2.76 35.14 8.51
N LEU A 111 2.70 35.70 7.29
CA LEU A 111 2.37 34.89 6.10
C LEU A 111 3.37 33.75 5.91
N VAL A 112 2.86 32.57 5.60
CA VAL A 112 3.66 31.37 5.34
C VAL A 112 4.60 31.60 4.16
N GLY A 113 4.09 32.19 3.07
CA GLY A 113 4.85 32.46 1.86
C GLY A 113 5.06 31.21 1.00
N ASP A 114 5.62 31.45 -0.18
CA ASP A 114 5.80 30.40 -1.20
C ASP A 114 7.15 29.65 -1.05
N ASP A 115 7.54 29.40 0.19
CA ASP A 115 8.74 28.65 0.53
C ASP A 115 8.33 27.28 1.11
N PRO A 116 8.59 26.16 0.40
CA PRO A 116 8.21 24.81 0.85
C PRO A 116 8.80 24.41 2.20
N ASP A 117 9.91 24.99 2.63
CA ASP A 117 10.51 24.71 3.93
C ASP A 117 9.70 25.30 5.09
N ARG A 118 8.79 26.21 4.79
CA ARG A 118 7.86 26.81 5.75
C ARG A 118 6.47 26.20 5.78
N TRP A 119 6.16 25.26 4.91
CA TRP A 119 4.83 24.62 4.83
C TRP A 119 4.62 23.57 5.93
N TRP A 120 4.65 24.04 7.16
CA TRP A 120 4.39 23.25 8.35
C TRP A 120 3.12 23.76 9.04
N LEU A 121 2.36 22.84 9.67
CA LEU A 121 1.17 23.21 10.41
C LEU A 121 1.49 24.20 11.55
N SER A 122 2.69 24.10 12.12
CA SER A 122 3.17 25.02 13.17
C SER A 122 3.45 26.44 12.69
N THR A 123 3.56 26.66 11.37
CA THR A 123 3.78 28.01 10.80
C THR A 123 2.50 28.83 10.76
N ILE A 124 1.33 28.19 10.83
CA ILE A 124 0.03 28.86 10.94
C ILE A 124 -0.30 29.10 12.42
N ASP A 125 -0.44 30.36 12.79
CA ASP A 125 -0.65 30.76 14.17
C ASP A 125 -2.10 30.53 14.67
N ASP A 126 -3.09 30.53 13.76
CA ASP A 126 -4.48 30.27 14.11
C ASP A 126 -4.74 28.77 14.38
N VAL A 127 -4.51 28.38 15.62
CA VAL A 127 -4.73 27.00 16.07
C VAL A 127 -6.20 26.60 16.11
N SER A 128 -7.13 27.58 16.13
CA SER A 128 -8.57 27.30 16.17
C SER A 128 -9.09 26.68 14.87
N THR A 129 -8.33 26.82 13.78
CA THR A 129 -8.66 26.28 12.47
C THR A 129 -8.09 24.88 12.24
N ALA A 130 -7.44 24.31 13.26
CA ALA A 130 -6.80 23.00 13.13
C ALA A 130 -7.81 21.92 12.76
N THR A 131 -7.51 21.21 11.70
CA THR A 131 -8.24 20.02 11.25
C THR A 131 -7.32 18.81 11.28
N ASN A 132 -7.90 17.65 11.53
CA ASN A 132 -7.20 16.40 11.44
C ASN A 132 -8.11 15.31 10.84
N GLY A 133 -7.50 14.31 10.27
CA GLY A 133 -8.18 13.14 9.77
C GLY A 133 -7.19 11.98 9.69
N GLY A 134 -7.70 10.79 9.87
CA GLY A 134 -6.89 9.59 9.77
C GLY A 134 -7.74 8.37 9.54
N SER A 135 -7.15 7.36 8.92
CA SER A 135 -7.77 6.07 8.69
C SER A 135 -6.73 4.98 8.75
N GLN A 136 -7.16 3.81 9.17
CA GLN A 136 -6.39 2.58 9.08
C GLN A 136 -7.29 1.49 8.56
N SER A 137 -6.77 0.65 7.70
CA SER A 137 -7.42 -0.57 7.24
C SER A 137 -6.39 -1.68 7.13
N ASP A 138 -6.81 -2.88 7.45
CA ASP A 138 -6.05 -4.09 7.25
C ASP A 138 -6.91 -5.14 6.56
N ARG A 139 -6.26 -6.02 5.83
CA ARG A 139 -6.89 -7.13 5.12
C ARG A 139 -5.98 -8.33 5.16
N PHE A 140 -6.52 -9.43 5.63
CA PHE A 140 -5.89 -10.73 5.56
C PHE A 140 -6.68 -11.64 4.61
N THR A 141 -5.97 -12.34 3.73
CA THR A 141 -6.56 -13.36 2.86
C THR A 141 -5.72 -14.63 2.91
N MET A 142 -6.39 -15.78 2.78
CA MET A 142 -5.74 -17.08 2.76
C MET A 142 -6.31 -17.90 1.61
N SER A 143 -5.42 -18.48 0.80
CA SER A 143 -5.79 -19.26 -0.37
C SER A 143 -5.15 -20.64 -0.31
N TYR A 144 -5.92 -21.65 -0.65
CA TYR A 144 -5.48 -23.03 -0.78
C TYR A 144 -5.47 -23.44 -2.23
N LEU A 145 -4.41 -24.06 -2.66
CA LEU A 145 -4.26 -24.65 -3.99
C LEU A 145 -3.98 -26.14 -3.87
N PHE A 146 -4.68 -26.92 -4.68
CA PHE A 146 -4.39 -28.33 -4.88
C PHE A 146 -4.32 -28.63 -6.37
N ARG A 147 -3.27 -29.34 -6.81
CA ARG A 147 -3.10 -29.75 -8.20
C ARG A 147 -2.59 -31.17 -8.28
N ALA A 148 -3.18 -31.97 -9.17
CA ALA A 148 -2.76 -33.32 -9.50
C ALA A 148 -2.52 -33.44 -11.00
N LEU A 149 -1.35 -33.88 -11.37
CA LEU A 149 -0.97 -34.23 -12.73
C LEU A 149 -0.67 -35.73 -12.77
N TYR A 150 -1.36 -36.40 -13.63
CA TYR A 150 -1.16 -37.85 -13.84
C TYR A 150 -0.80 -38.14 -15.30
N ASN A 151 0.17 -39.00 -15.50
CA ASN A 151 0.66 -39.39 -16.79
C ASN A 151 0.75 -40.93 -16.85
N TYR A 152 0.15 -41.52 -17.86
CA TYR A 152 0.27 -42.95 -18.13
C TYR A 152 0.95 -43.22 -19.49
N LYS A 153 2.09 -43.93 -19.45
CA LYS A 153 2.89 -44.29 -20.62
C LYS A 153 3.24 -43.11 -21.54
N ASN A 154 3.28 -41.86 -21.05
CA ASN A 154 3.45 -40.66 -21.83
C ASN A 154 2.41 -40.47 -22.97
N ARG A 155 1.27 -41.15 -22.88
CA ARG A 155 0.19 -41.09 -23.86
C ARG A 155 -1.09 -40.47 -23.32
N TYR A 156 -1.40 -40.72 -22.05
CA TYR A 156 -2.60 -40.22 -21.40
C TYR A 156 -2.22 -39.30 -20.26
N LEU A 157 -2.65 -38.07 -20.37
CA LEU A 157 -2.38 -37.01 -19.40
C LEU A 157 -3.68 -36.55 -18.77
N LEU A 158 -3.75 -36.52 -17.45
CA LEU A 158 -4.86 -35.96 -16.69
C LEU A 158 -4.32 -34.83 -15.80
N ASN A 159 -5.00 -33.67 -15.82
CA ASN A 159 -4.72 -32.54 -14.96
C ASN A 159 -6.00 -32.15 -14.21
N ALA A 160 -5.92 -32.14 -12.90
CA ALA A 160 -6.99 -31.64 -12.04
C ALA A 160 -6.41 -30.58 -11.10
N SER A 161 -7.13 -29.46 -10.92
CA SER A 161 -6.74 -28.42 -9.99
C SER A 161 -7.97 -27.91 -9.22
N PHE A 162 -7.73 -27.58 -7.96
CA PHE A 162 -8.72 -26.98 -7.08
C PHE A 162 -8.08 -25.79 -6.36
N ARG A 163 -8.77 -24.67 -6.30
CA ARG A 163 -8.37 -23.48 -5.55
C ARG A 163 -9.55 -22.97 -4.73
N ARG A 164 -9.29 -22.60 -3.50
CA ARG A 164 -10.21 -21.90 -2.63
C ARG A 164 -9.54 -20.64 -2.09
N ASP A 165 -10.17 -19.53 -2.31
CA ASP A 165 -9.76 -18.22 -1.78
C ASP A 165 -10.73 -17.81 -0.65
N GLY A 166 -10.19 -17.21 0.41
CA GLY A 166 -10.92 -16.76 1.59
C GLY A 166 -10.43 -15.43 2.14
#